data_dbaa6741e35e79408fb6fe3835228ed0
#
_entry.id   dbaa6741e35e79408fb6fe3835228ed0
#
_cell.length_a   1.000
_cell.length_b   1.000
_cell.length_c   1.000
_cell.angle_alpha   90.00
_cell.angle_beta   90.00
_cell.angle_gamma   90.00
#
_symmetry.space_group_name_H-M   'P 1'
#
loop_
_entity.id
_entity.type
_entity.pdbx_description
1 polymer ?
#
loop_
_entity_poly.entity_id
_entity_poly.type
_entity_poly.pdbx_seq_one_letter_code
_entity_poly.pdbx_strand_id
1 'polypeptide(L)'
;MWLDHIKYHGPMRTHQLVLSWIEAELSEGRLTVGGRLPAERTLAEQLKVSRTSVREAIRILEAMGVVRAGVGSGPEAGTVVISDPTAALGSALRLHVATQHLPVADIVETRVLLESWAASKASPQAPELEAAGRLLEEMAAGGLDVDEFLALDVRFHLALADAAGNAVVSAMMGSLRESIQRYAAQLTSNLPDW
;
A
#
# COMPACT_ATOMS: atom_id res chain seq x y z
N MET A 1 15.46 6.03 22.17
CA MET A 1 15.73 4.82 22.96
C MET A 1 15.00 3.58 22.41
N TRP A 2 14.86 3.49 21.05
CA TRP A 2 14.28 2.31 20.35
C TRP A 2 15.25 1.71 19.31
N LEU A 3 16.40 2.35 19.06
CA LEU A 3 17.37 1.92 18.04
C LEU A 3 18.40 0.88 18.50
N ASP A 4 18.41 0.52 19.77
CA ASP A 4 19.43 -0.39 20.34
C ASP A 4 19.11 -1.88 20.19
N HIS A 5 18.00 -2.26 19.56
CA HIS A 5 17.53 -3.67 19.51
C HIS A 5 17.61 -4.34 18.14
N ILE A 6 18.03 -3.63 17.07
CA ILE A 6 18.29 -4.28 15.78
C ILE A 6 19.78 -4.58 15.65
N LYS A 7 20.26 -5.57 16.41
CA LYS A 7 21.57 -6.19 16.20
C LYS A 7 21.49 -7.13 14.99
N TYR A 8 21.58 -6.58 13.79
CA TYR A 8 21.92 -7.38 12.61
C TYR A 8 23.39 -7.80 12.73
N HIS A 9 23.66 -9.09 13.03
CA HIS A 9 25.00 -9.66 13.22
C HIS A 9 25.67 -10.05 11.89
N GLY A 10 25.55 -9.23 10.84
CA GLY A 10 26.27 -9.38 9.56
C GLY A 10 26.79 -8.04 9.07
N PRO A 11 27.78 -8.01 8.13
CA PRO A 11 28.19 -6.75 7.53
C PRO A 11 26.99 -6.13 6.81
N MET A 12 26.55 -4.97 7.29
CA MET A 12 25.40 -4.24 6.73
C MET A 12 25.70 -3.89 5.27
N ARG A 13 24.86 -4.35 4.34
CA ARG A 13 25.02 -4.02 2.93
C ARG A 13 24.85 -2.51 2.74
N THR A 14 25.59 -1.91 1.82
CA THR A 14 25.64 -0.45 1.64
C THR A 14 24.28 0.19 1.35
N HIS A 15 23.36 -0.51 0.66
CA HIS A 15 21.99 -0.01 0.46
C HIS A 15 21.17 -0.01 1.77
N GLN A 16 21.45 -0.91 2.71
CA GLN A 16 20.78 -0.94 4.02
C GLN A 16 21.12 0.30 4.87
N LEU A 17 22.33 0.85 4.72
CA LEU A 17 22.67 2.15 5.35
C LEU A 17 21.78 3.28 4.85
N VAL A 18 21.49 3.29 3.54
CA VAL A 18 20.61 4.29 2.95
C VAL A 18 19.16 4.12 3.46
N LEU A 19 18.67 2.88 3.51
CA LEU A 19 17.33 2.58 4.05
C LEU A 19 17.20 3.04 5.49
N SER A 20 18.15 2.68 6.35
CA SER A 20 18.16 3.07 7.76
C SER A 20 18.24 4.59 7.96
N TRP A 21 19.00 5.29 7.11
CA TRP A 21 19.06 6.74 7.15
C TRP A 21 17.71 7.37 6.80
N ILE A 22 17.06 6.90 5.72
CA ILE A 22 15.75 7.41 5.31
C ILE A 22 14.70 7.12 6.39
N GLU A 23 14.71 5.93 6.99
CA GLU A 23 13.83 5.57 8.10
C GLU A 23 14.01 6.53 9.29
N ALA A 24 15.25 6.85 9.65
CA ALA A 24 15.55 7.81 10.70
C ALA A 24 15.04 9.22 10.35
N GLU A 25 15.27 9.70 9.12
CA GLU A 25 14.79 11.01 8.67
C GLU A 25 13.26 11.14 8.68
N LEU A 26 12.56 10.05 8.31
CA LEU A 26 11.11 9.97 8.37
C LEU A 26 10.61 9.96 9.83
N SER A 27 11.21 9.14 10.69
CA SER A 27 10.80 9.02 12.10
C SER A 27 11.04 10.30 12.91
N GLU A 28 12.07 11.07 12.56
CA GLU A 28 12.39 12.35 13.20
C GLU A 28 11.69 13.54 12.53
N GLY A 29 10.88 13.30 11.50
CA GLY A 29 10.11 14.32 10.80
C GLY A 29 10.91 15.28 9.91
N ARG A 30 12.19 14.98 9.64
CA ARG A 30 13.01 15.75 8.71
C ARG A 30 12.65 15.45 7.24
N LEU A 31 12.21 14.23 6.96
CA LEU A 31 11.48 13.89 5.75
C LEU A 31 10.01 13.69 6.08
N THR A 32 9.13 14.20 5.22
CA THR A 32 7.68 14.09 5.38
C THR A 32 7.04 13.64 4.06
N VAL A 33 5.84 13.10 4.14
CA VAL A 33 5.04 12.77 2.94
C VAL A 33 4.86 14.03 2.09
N GLY A 34 5.08 13.92 0.78
CA GLY A 34 5.15 15.03 -0.17
C GLY A 34 6.53 15.70 -0.26
N GLY A 35 7.42 15.46 0.72
CA GLY A 35 8.79 15.92 0.71
C GLY A 35 9.65 15.18 -0.33
N ARG A 36 10.80 15.76 -0.69
CA ARG A 36 11.73 15.19 -1.66
C ARG A 36 12.96 14.66 -0.98
N LEU A 37 13.46 13.51 -1.43
CA LEU A 37 14.76 13.02 -1.05
C LEU A 37 15.85 13.93 -1.64
N PRO A 38 17.02 14.05 -0.97
CA PRO A 38 18.19 14.64 -1.58
C PRO A 38 18.56 13.94 -2.90
N ALA A 39 19.17 14.67 -3.84
CA ALA A 39 19.63 14.08 -5.08
C ALA A 39 20.55 12.88 -4.81
N GLU A 40 20.48 11.83 -5.64
CA GLU A 40 21.26 10.60 -5.47
C GLU A 40 22.77 10.87 -5.24
N ARG A 41 23.32 11.88 -5.93
CA ARG A 41 24.72 12.26 -5.76
C ARG A 41 24.99 12.81 -4.36
N THR A 42 24.15 13.71 -3.91
CA THR A 42 24.26 14.33 -2.57
C THR A 42 24.13 13.27 -1.48
N LEU A 43 23.15 12.38 -1.62
CA LEU A 43 22.93 11.30 -0.65
C LEU A 43 24.10 10.32 -0.61
N ALA A 44 24.67 9.97 -1.77
CA ALA A 44 25.86 9.13 -1.85
C ALA A 44 27.09 9.76 -1.17
N GLU A 45 27.29 11.07 -1.36
CA GLU A 45 28.37 11.83 -0.72
C GLU A 45 28.17 11.92 0.81
N GLN A 46 26.96 12.23 1.27
CA GLN A 46 26.61 12.34 2.71
C GLN A 46 26.83 11.02 3.45
N LEU A 47 26.37 9.92 2.87
CA LEU A 47 26.42 8.59 3.51
C LEU A 47 27.71 7.83 3.19
N LYS A 48 28.60 8.39 2.36
CA LYS A 48 29.86 7.76 1.91
C LYS A 48 29.62 6.37 1.28
N VAL A 49 28.57 6.25 0.48
CA VAL A 49 28.21 5.04 -0.27
C VAL A 49 28.27 5.28 -1.77
N SER A 50 28.19 4.21 -2.57
CA SER A 50 28.13 4.35 -4.02
C SER A 50 26.76 4.88 -4.48
N ARG A 51 26.72 5.60 -5.61
CA ARG A 51 25.43 6.00 -6.25
C ARG A 51 24.58 4.79 -6.63
N THR A 52 25.20 3.67 -6.96
CA THR A 52 24.48 2.40 -7.23
C THR A 52 23.75 1.90 -5.99
N SER A 53 24.37 1.97 -4.81
CA SER A 53 23.75 1.59 -3.55
C SER A 53 22.55 2.50 -3.19
N VAL A 54 22.66 3.81 -3.49
CA VAL A 54 21.55 4.75 -3.31
C VAL A 54 20.39 4.41 -4.24
N ARG A 55 20.66 4.15 -5.53
CA ARG A 55 19.60 3.73 -6.47
C ARG A 55 18.92 2.43 -6.08
N GLU A 56 19.69 1.46 -5.60
CA GLU A 56 19.14 0.19 -5.11
C GLU A 56 18.20 0.42 -3.93
N ALA A 57 18.60 1.25 -2.96
CA ALA A 57 17.75 1.60 -1.83
C ALA A 57 16.47 2.34 -2.28
N ILE A 58 16.58 3.30 -3.20
CA ILE A 58 15.40 4.00 -3.74
C ILE A 58 14.44 3.03 -4.43
N ARG A 59 14.93 2.08 -5.23
CA ARG A 59 14.09 1.05 -5.87
C ARG A 59 13.38 0.16 -4.85
N ILE A 60 14.06 -0.21 -3.77
CA ILE A 60 13.46 -0.98 -2.67
C ILE A 60 12.34 -0.16 -2.01
N LEU A 61 12.60 1.11 -1.68
CA LEU A 61 11.59 1.99 -1.07
C LEU A 61 10.41 2.26 -2.00
N GLU A 62 10.67 2.35 -3.31
CA GLU A 62 9.63 2.49 -4.32
C GLU A 62 8.75 1.23 -4.38
N ALA A 63 9.37 0.04 -4.38
CA ALA A 63 8.64 -1.23 -4.28
C ALA A 63 7.87 -1.39 -2.96
N MET A 64 8.32 -0.74 -1.89
CA MET A 64 7.64 -0.70 -0.58
C MET A 64 6.56 0.39 -0.49
N GLY A 65 6.34 1.19 -1.53
CA GLY A 65 5.35 2.26 -1.53
C GLY A 65 5.71 3.47 -0.64
N VAL A 66 6.99 3.61 -0.27
CA VAL A 66 7.48 4.71 0.60
C VAL A 66 7.87 5.93 -0.22
N VAL A 67 8.41 5.71 -1.42
CA VAL A 67 8.81 6.78 -2.34
C VAL A 67 8.31 6.51 -3.75
N ARG A 68 8.30 7.57 -4.57
CA ARG A 68 8.04 7.50 -6.01
C ARG A 68 9.09 8.32 -6.75
N ALA A 69 9.76 7.70 -7.71
CA ALA A 69 10.70 8.41 -8.58
C ALA A 69 9.93 9.30 -9.58
N GLY A 70 10.22 10.58 -9.59
CA GLY A 70 9.73 11.52 -10.60
C GLY A 70 10.57 11.39 -11.88
N VAL A 71 9.92 11.21 -13.01
CA VAL A 71 10.55 11.10 -14.34
C VAL A 71 10.73 12.51 -14.93
N GLY A 72 11.93 12.83 -15.43
CA GLY A 72 12.19 14.07 -16.15
C GLY A 72 13.27 14.96 -15.51
N SER A 73 13.53 16.11 -16.14
CA SER A 73 14.52 17.12 -15.70
C SER A 73 13.87 18.45 -15.26
N GLY A 74 12.57 18.48 -15.05
CA GLY A 74 11.81 19.67 -14.64
C GLY A 74 11.65 19.82 -13.13
N PRO A 75 10.84 20.79 -12.66
CA PRO A 75 10.54 21.01 -11.25
C PRO A 75 9.97 19.79 -10.53
N GLU A 76 9.36 18.87 -11.29
CA GLU A 76 8.80 17.61 -10.80
C GLU A 76 9.81 16.45 -10.78
N ALA A 77 11.07 16.67 -11.22
CA ALA A 77 12.11 15.66 -11.18
C ALA A 77 12.57 15.39 -9.74
N GLY A 78 12.93 14.13 -9.45
CA GLY A 78 13.44 13.71 -8.15
C GLY A 78 12.55 12.66 -7.47
N THR A 79 13.00 12.13 -6.36
CA THR A 79 12.29 11.11 -5.59
C THR A 79 11.46 11.79 -4.52
N VAL A 80 10.15 11.55 -4.53
CA VAL A 80 9.18 12.12 -3.58
C VAL A 80 8.79 11.06 -2.58
N VAL A 81 8.71 11.43 -1.31
CA VAL A 81 8.16 10.59 -0.25
C VAL A 81 6.65 10.49 -0.43
N ILE A 82 6.16 9.28 -0.52
CA ILE A 82 4.72 8.95 -0.54
C ILE A 82 4.39 8.06 0.65
N SER A 83 3.14 7.73 0.85
CA SER A 83 2.71 6.72 1.81
C SER A 83 1.59 5.92 1.16
N ASP A 84 1.98 4.94 0.36
CA ASP A 84 1.06 4.03 -0.34
C ASP A 84 1.40 2.57 0.01
N PRO A 85 1.07 2.12 1.23
CA PRO A 85 1.35 0.77 1.66
C PRO A 85 0.49 -0.28 0.95
N THR A 86 -0.68 0.09 0.44
CA THR A 86 -1.67 -0.84 -0.12
C THR A 86 -1.12 -1.63 -1.29
N ALA A 87 -0.59 -0.96 -2.31
CA ALA A 87 -0.04 -1.61 -3.51
C ALA A 87 1.17 -2.49 -3.20
N ALA A 88 2.04 -2.03 -2.30
CA ALA A 88 3.23 -2.77 -1.88
C ALA A 88 2.89 -4.06 -1.14
N LEU A 89 2.03 -3.97 -0.12
CA LEU A 89 1.56 -5.11 0.65
C LEU A 89 0.73 -6.07 -0.21
N GLY A 90 -0.15 -5.55 -1.07
CA GLY A 90 -0.95 -6.34 -2.00
C GLY A 90 -0.08 -7.12 -2.99
N SER A 91 0.99 -6.51 -3.49
CA SER A 91 1.95 -7.19 -4.37
C SER A 91 2.69 -8.33 -3.67
N ALA A 92 3.13 -8.11 -2.42
CA ALA A 92 3.76 -9.15 -1.62
C ALA A 92 2.79 -10.31 -1.34
N LEU A 93 1.56 -10.00 -0.93
CA LEU A 93 0.52 -11.00 -0.69
C LEU A 93 0.20 -11.82 -1.95
N ARG A 94 0.06 -11.19 -3.12
CA ARG A 94 -0.16 -11.89 -4.40
C ARG A 94 0.91 -12.94 -4.68
N LEU A 95 2.18 -12.61 -4.44
CA LEU A 95 3.27 -13.56 -4.63
C LEU A 95 3.15 -14.76 -3.68
N HIS A 96 2.80 -14.52 -2.42
CA HIS A 96 2.60 -15.59 -1.45
C HIS A 96 1.36 -16.44 -1.75
N VAL A 97 0.28 -15.85 -2.26
CA VAL A 97 -0.89 -16.59 -2.77
C VAL A 97 -0.48 -17.48 -3.96
N ALA A 98 0.31 -16.94 -4.90
CA ALA A 98 0.80 -17.70 -6.05
C ALA A 98 1.69 -18.89 -5.66
N THR A 99 2.39 -18.82 -4.54
CA THR A 99 3.16 -19.95 -3.97
C THR A 99 2.28 -20.97 -3.22
N GLN A 100 0.98 -20.73 -3.13
CA GLN A 100 0.01 -21.54 -2.34
C GLN A 100 0.32 -21.58 -0.83
N HIS A 101 1.18 -20.68 -0.35
CA HIS A 101 1.49 -20.57 1.08
C HIS A 101 0.39 -19.83 1.86
N LEU A 102 -0.30 -18.91 1.19
CA LEU A 102 -1.47 -18.21 1.73
C LEU A 102 -2.72 -18.62 0.93
N PRO A 103 -3.57 -19.51 1.47
CA PRO A 103 -4.81 -19.89 0.83
C PRO A 103 -5.75 -18.71 0.62
N VAL A 104 -6.42 -18.64 -0.52
CA VAL A 104 -7.42 -17.58 -0.80
C VAL A 104 -8.53 -17.58 0.26
N ALA A 105 -8.93 -18.75 0.76
CA ALA A 105 -9.93 -18.87 1.80
C ALA A 105 -9.56 -18.11 3.08
N ASP A 106 -8.29 -18.22 3.53
CA ASP A 106 -7.81 -17.53 4.74
C ASP A 106 -7.78 -16.00 4.53
N ILE A 107 -7.47 -15.55 3.31
CA ILE A 107 -7.54 -14.13 2.96
C ILE A 107 -8.97 -13.61 3.03
N VAL A 108 -9.93 -14.40 2.50
CA VAL A 108 -11.37 -14.04 2.54
C VAL A 108 -11.85 -13.98 3.98
N GLU A 109 -11.50 -14.96 4.83
CA GLU A 109 -11.86 -14.97 6.25
C GLU A 109 -11.29 -13.75 6.98
N THR A 110 -10.01 -13.43 6.74
CA THR A 110 -9.36 -12.24 7.32
C THR A 110 -10.06 -10.96 6.88
N ARG A 111 -10.47 -10.86 5.60
CA ARG A 111 -11.23 -9.71 5.11
C ARG A 111 -12.56 -9.57 5.84
N VAL A 112 -13.33 -10.65 5.97
CA VAL A 112 -14.62 -10.62 6.68
C VAL A 112 -14.46 -10.12 8.11
N LEU A 113 -13.38 -10.53 8.80
CA LEU A 113 -13.05 -10.05 10.14
C LEU A 113 -12.81 -8.53 10.17
N LEU A 114 -11.97 -8.03 9.26
CA LEU A 114 -11.64 -6.60 9.19
C LEU A 114 -12.85 -5.77 8.74
N GLU A 115 -13.62 -6.25 7.77
CA GLU A 115 -14.84 -5.61 7.26
C GLU A 115 -15.90 -5.49 8.36
N SER A 116 -16.13 -6.57 9.12
CA SER A 116 -17.08 -6.57 10.25
C SER A 116 -16.64 -5.59 11.34
N TRP A 117 -15.33 -5.54 11.64
CA TRP A 117 -14.79 -4.59 12.59
C TRP A 117 -14.97 -3.14 12.07
N ALA A 118 -14.62 -2.87 10.81
CA ALA A 118 -14.75 -1.54 10.21
C ALA A 118 -16.22 -1.07 10.21
N ALA A 119 -17.15 -1.92 9.80
CA ALA A 119 -18.58 -1.61 9.83
C ALA A 119 -19.07 -1.27 11.26
N SER A 120 -18.56 -1.98 12.30
CA SER A 120 -18.91 -1.72 13.69
C SER A 120 -18.35 -0.42 14.24
N LYS A 121 -17.29 0.13 13.62
CA LYS A 121 -16.55 1.32 14.06
C LYS A 121 -16.76 2.54 13.17
N ALA A 122 -17.34 2.36 11.98
CA ALA A 122 -17.61 3.46 11.07
C ALA A 122 -18.40 4.57 11.75
N SER A 123 -17.88 5.80 11.66
CA SER A 123 -18.56 6.97 12.22
C SER A 123 -19.75 7.36 11.33
N PRO A 124 -20.96 7.52 11.90
CA PRO A 124 -22.12 7.98 11.13
C PRO A 124 -21.92 9.37 10.50
N GLN A 125 -20.97 10.15 11.00
CA GLN A 125 -20.63 11.49 10.52
C GLN A 125 -19.46 11.52 9.55
N ALA A 126 -18.82 10.35 9.27
CA ALA A 126 -17.69 10.28 8.34
C ALA A 126 -18.17 10.52 6.90
N PRO A 127 -17.55 11.44 6.15
CA PRO A 127 -17.89 11.67 4.74
C PRO A 127 -17.64 10.44 3.87
N GLU A 128 -16.74 9.56 4.28
CA GLU A 128 -16.44 8.28 3.64
C GLU A 128 -17.64 7.33 3.70
N LEU A 129 -18.44 7.37 4.77
CA LEU A 129 -19.65 6.55 4.88
C LEU A 129 -20.74 7.00 3.89
N GLU A 130 -20.86 8.32 3.68
CA GLU A 130 -21.74 8.86 2.63
C GLU A 130 -21.25 8.44 1.23
N ALA A 131 -19.93 8.47 1.01
CA ALA A 131 -19.35 7.99 -0.25
C ALA A 131 -19.60 6.49 -0.46
N ALA A 132 -19.50 5.67 0.59
CA ALA A 132 -19.86 4.25 0.54
C ALA A 132 -21.33 4.04 0.16
N GLY A 133 -22.24 4.84 0.70
CA GLY A 133 -23.66 4.82 0.35
C GLY A 133 -23.88 5.06 -1.15
N ARG A 134 -23.26 6.08 -1.72
CA ARG A 134 -23.36 6.37 -3.17
C ARG A 134 -22.81 5.25 -4.04
N LEU A 135 -21.70 4.63 -3.64
CA LEU A 135 -21.13 3.48 -4.36
C LEU A 135 -22.07 2.27 -4.32
N LEU A 136 -22.74 2.03 -3.19
CA LEU A 136 -23.72 0.96 -3.07
C LEU A 136 -24.94 1.19 -3.98
N GLU A 137 -25.43 2.44 -4.07
CA GLU A 137 -26.50 2.82 -4.98
C GLU A 137 -26.10 2.61 -6.44
N GLU A 138 -24.87 2.97 -6.81
CA GLU A 138 -24.32 2.78 -8.16
C GLU A 138 -24.24 1.29 -8.53
N MET A 139 -23.76 0.44 -7.61
CA MET A 139 -23.75 -1.02 -7.81
C MET A 139 -25.16 -1.61 -7.93
N ALA A 140 -26.13 -1.08 -7.18
CA ALA A 140 -27.52 -1.55 -7.18
C ALA A 140 -28.31 -1.10 -8.42
N ALA A 141 -27.90 -0.07 -9.14
CA ALA A 141 -28.56 0.44 -10.33
C ALA A 141 -28.55 -0.56 -11.50
N GLY A 142 -27.62 -1.51 -11.49
CA GLY A 142 -27.49 -2.55 -12.53
C GLY A 142 -26.81 -2.05 -13.81
N GLY A 143 -26.63 -2.96 -14.77
CA GLY A 143 -26.03 -2.65 -16.07
C GLY A 143 -24.50 -2.56 -16.07
N LEU A 144 -23.84 -2.89 -14.97
CA LEU A 144 -22.39 -2.95 -14.84
C LEU A 144 -21.87 -4.28 -15.40
N ASP A 145 -20.72 -4.24 -16.02
CA ASP A 145 -19.98 -5.48 -16.27
C ASP A 145 -19.23 -5.93 -15.00
N VAL A 146 -18.61 -7.12 -15.06
CA VAL A 146 -17.90 -7.72 -13.91
C VAL A 146 -16.78 -6.83 -13.40
N ASP A 147 -15.99 -6.25 -14.30
CA ASP A 147 -14.83 -5.45 -13.93
C ASP A 147 -15.26 -4.11 -13.32
N GLU A 148 -16.32 -3.50 -13.87
CA GLU A 148 -16.93 -2.29 -13.32
C GLU A 148 -17.49 -2.52 -11.93
N PHE A 149 -18.25 -3.61 -11.74
CA PHE A 149 -18.78 -3.96 -10.42
C PHE A 149 -17.68 -4.21 -9.41
N LEU A 150 -16.66 -5.01 -9.75
CA LEU A 150 -15.54 -5.29 -8.84
C LEU A 150 -14.73 -4.03 -8.49
N ALA A 151 -14.63 -3.09 -9.41
CA ALA A 151 -13.98 -1.80 -9.13
C ALA A 151 -14.77 -0.96 -8.13
N LEU A 152 -16.10 -0.92 -8.25
CA LEU A 152 -16.98 -0.24 -7.29
C LEU A 152 -16.98 -0.97 -5.93
N ASP A 153 -17.02 -2.29 -5.91
CA ASP A 153 -16.96 -3.12 -4.71
C ASP A 153 -15.68 -2.84 -3.90
N VAL A 154 -14.53 -2.75 -4.56
CA VAL A 154 -13.27 -2.37 -3.90
C VAL A 154 -13.39 -0.99 -3.26
N ARG A 155 -13.89 0.00 -4.00
CA ARG A 155 -14.04 1.38 -3.51
C ARG A 155 -15.02 1.47 -2.34
N PHE A 156 -16.13 0.74 -2.39
CA PHE A 156 -17.13 0.67 -1.32
C PHE A 156 -16.51 0.18 -0.01
N HIS A 157 -15.81 -0.94 -0.05
CA HIS A 157 -15.21 -1.51 1.16
C HIS A 157 -14.04 -0.68 1.71
N LEU A 158 -13.28 -0.01 0.84
CA LEU A 158 -12.25 0.95 1.29
C LEU A 158 -12.89 2.16 1.96
N ALA A 159 -13.94 2.74 1.39
CA ALA A 159 -14.65 3.86 2.00
C ALA A 159 -15.23 3.47 3.38
N LEU A 160 -15.75 2.25 3.53
CA LEU A 160 -16.21 1.72 4.81
C LEU A 160 -15.08 1.59 5.83
N ALA A 161 -13.90 1.10 5.39
CA ALA A 161 -12.73 0.99 6.24
C ALA A 161 -12.20 2.37 6.68
N ASP A 162 -12.19 3.34 5.76
CA ASP A 162 -11.76 4.71 6.03
C ASP A 162 -12.71 5.41 7.02
N ALA A 163 -14.02 5.18 6.90
CA ALA A 163 -15.03 5.68 7.84
C ALA A 163 -14.84 5.17 9.28
N ALA A 164 -14.14 4.05 9.46
CA ALA A 164 -13.76 3.53 10.78
C ALA A 164 -12.57 4.27 11.41
N GLY A 165 -11.85 5.11 10.65
CA GLY A 165 -10.79 5.99 11.13
C GLY A 165 -9.48 5.28 11.51
N ASN A 166 -9.24 4.04 11.01
CA ASN A 166 -8.00 3.30 11.26
C ASN A 166 -7.25 3.05 9.94
N ALA A 167 -6.25 3.89 9.67
CA ALA A 167 -5.46 3.83 8.45
C ALA A 167 -4.76 2.48 8.22
N VAL A 168 -4.41 1.75 9.28
CA VAL A 168 -3.80 0.41 9.16
C VAL A 168 -4.84 -0.59 8.65
N VAL A 169 -6.07 -0.55 9.16
CA VAL A 169 -7.17 -1.39 8.68
C VAL A 169 -7.47 -1.09 7.23
N SER A 170 -7.55 0.18 6.83
CA SER A 170 -7.75 0.59 5.43
C SER A 170 -6.66 0.04 4.51
N ALA A 171 -5.39 0.19 4.88
CA ALA A 171 -4.26 -0.33 4.11
C ALA A 171 -4.29 -1.86 3.99
N MET A 172 -4.57 -2.57 5.08
CA MET A 172 -4.70 -4.04 5.09
C MET A 172 -5.88 -4.51 4.24
N MET A 173 -7.03 -3.87 4.35
CA MET A 173 -8.22 -4.16 3.54
C MET A 173 -7.92 -4.03 2.05
N GLY A 174 -7.33 -2.90 1.63
CA GLY A 174 -6.95 -2.67 0.24
C GLY A 174 -5.96 -3.73 -0.27
N SER A 175 -4.95 -4.04 0.55
CA SER A 175 -3.91 -5.03 0.21
C SER A 175 -4.47 -6.44 0.04
N LEU A 176 -5.34 -6.88 0.94
CA LEU A 176 -5.99 -8.19 0.86
C LEU A 176 -6.88 -8.28 -0.38
N ARG A 177 -7.66 -7.24 -0.68
CA ARG A 177 -8.51 -7.20 -1.88
C ARG A 177 -7.68 -7.24 -3.16
N GLU A 178 -6.65 -6.42 -3.27
CA GLU A 178 -5.76 -6.41 -4.43
C GLU A 178 -5.09 -7.77 -4.64
N SER A 179 -4.73 -8.47 -3.56
CA SER A 179 -4.06 -9.76 -3.64
C SER A 179 -4.89 -10.86 -4.29
N ILE A 180 -6.23 -10.81 -4.17
CA ILE A 180 -7.14 -11.83 -4.71
C ILE A 180 -8.02 -11.32 -5.86
N GLN A 181 -7.85 -10.08 -6.32
CA GLN A 181 -8.70 -9.49 -7.37
C GLN A 181 -8.78 -10.35 -8.64
N ARG A 182 -7.64 -10.93 -9.05
CA ARG A 182 -7.60 -11.83 -10.22
C ARG A 182 -8.45 -13.08 -10.01
N TYR A 183 -8.43 -13.66 -8.82
CA TYR A 183 -9.24 -14.83 -8.48
C TYR A 183 -10.72 -14.48 -8.42
N ALA A 184 -11.06 -13.32 -7.85
CA ALA A 184 -12.44 -12.82 -7.82
C ALA A 184 -12.98 -12.64 -9.24
N ALA A 185 -12.25 -11.96 -10.13
CA ALA A 185 -12.64 -11.77 -11.52
C ALA A 185 -12.85 -13.10 -12.27
N GLN A 186 -11.94 -14.07 -12.10
CA GLN A 186 -12.09 -15.40 -12.71
C GLN A 186 -13.31 -16.17 -12.22
N LEU A 187 -13.60 -16.10 -10.92
CA LEU A 187 -14.77 -16.79 -10.35
C LEU A 187 -16.08 -16.15 -10.85
N THR A 188 -16.14 -14.82 -10.83
CA THR A 188 -17.34 -14.07 -11.22
C THR A 188 -17.65 -14.22 -12.71
N SER A 189 -16.64 -14.18 -13.59
CA SER A 189 -16.79 -14.35 -15.03
C SER A 189 -17.31 -15.73 -15.44
N ASN A 190 -17.27 -16.72 -14.55
CA ASN A 190 -17.79 -18.07 -14.78
C ASN A 190 -19.21 -18.28 -14.24
N LEU A 191 -19.82 -17.26 -13.64
CA LEU A 191 -21.20 -17.36 -13.16
C LEU A 191 -22.19 -17.16 -14.33
N PRO A 192 -23.23 -18.04 -14.45
CA PRO A 192 -24.17 -17.98 -15.58
C PRO A 192 -25.12 -16.79 -15.56
N ASP A 193 -25.36 -16.19 -14.42
CA ASP A 193 -26.34 -15.14 -14.16
C ASP A 193 -25.69 -13.89 -13.54
N TRP A 194 -24.58 -13.47 -14.11
CA TRP A 194 -23.93 -12.24 -13.67
C TRP A 194 -24.65 -10.99 -14.20
#